data_8e66e4ee0b05fc5464040ace3e10e84f
#
_entry.id   8e66e4ee0b05fc5464040ace3e10e84f
#
_cell.length_a   1.000
_cell.length_b   1.000
_cell.length_c   1.000
_cell.angle_alpha   90.00
_cell.angle_beta   90.00
_cell.angle_gamma   90.00
#
_symmetry.space_group_name_H-M   'P 1'
#
loop_
_entity.id
_entity.type
_entity.pdbx_description
1 polymer ?
#
loop_
_entity_poly.entity_id
_entity_poly.type
_entity_poly.pdbx_seq_one_letter_code
_entity_poly.pdbx_strand_id
1 'polypeptide(L)'
;YKLLTMTNGRCSQDSYYLEPISEKDLPKEFVKRNQQKVEDVIPLPENQLLVFFRDGCVKKHDLVQLAGTDKRFAPVLRNEKTFRAVNVETDGYGICWGENLCIECGKLYAAGKKVPLSMEEFKCFVRERVVDSAEAAEELTCSKQNVDDLAKRGKLHPIKEGAKYRLFLKSEVMQRKWK
;
A
#
# COMPACT_ATOMS: atom_id res chain seq x y z
N TYR A 1 12.35 -22.33 -8.83
CA TYR A 1 12.41 -23.44 -9.78
C TYR A 1 13.80 -24.07 -9.74
N LYS A 2 13.87 -25.38 -9.69
CA LYS A 2 15.11 -26.15 -9.77
C LYS A 2 15.27 -26.65 -11.20
N LEU A 3 16.43 -26.40 -11.78
CA LEU A 3 16.76 -26.92 -13.10
C LEU A 3 17.16 -28.38 -12.96
N LEU A 4 16.41 -29.29 -13.55
CA LEU A 4 16.74 -30.70 -13.64
C LEU A 4 17.17 -31.01 -15.08
N THR A 5 18.34 -31.55 -15.24
CA THR A 5 18.80 -32.13 -16.51
C THR A 5 18.42 -33.59 -16.55
N MET A 6 17.58 -34.01 -17.50
CA MET A 6 17.39 -35.41 -17.83
C MET A 6 18.30 -35.78 -19.00
N THR A 7 19.33 -36.55 -18.70
CA THR A 7 20.11 -37.23 -19.72
C THR A 7 19.43 -38.55 -20.10
N ASN A 8 18.65 -38.54 -21.16
CA ASN A 8 18.22 -39.77 -21.79
C ASN A 8 19.31 -40.20 -22.77
N GLY A 9 19.93 -41.36 -22.54
CA GLY A 9 21.09 -41.86 -23.22
C GLY A 9 21.00 -42.14 -24.74
N ARG A 10 20.12 -41.48 -25.48
CA ARG A 10 20.00 -41.60 -26.93
C ARG A 10 19.48 -40.36 -27.67
N CYS A 11 19.42 -39.21 -27.11
CA CYS A 11 19.00 -38.00 -27.81
C CYS A 11 19.93 -36.84 -27.50
N SER A 12 20.46 -36.18 -28.50
CA SER A 12 21.38 -35.07 -28.46
C SER A 12 20.71 -33.71 -28.11
N GLN A 13 19.55 -33.72 -27.49
CA GLN A 13 18.86 -32.53 -27.00
C GLN A 13 18.64 -32.69 -25.51
N ASP A 14 19.38 -31.90 -24.72
CA ASP A 14 19.13 -31.74 -23.30
C ASP A 14 17.76 -31.11 -23.10
N SER A 15 16.82 -31.86 -22.56
CA SER A 15 15.52 -31.33 -22.14
C SER A 15 15.62 -30.85 -20.69
N TYR A 16 15.39 -29.55 -20.50
CA TYR A 16 15.39 -28.94 -19.18
C TYR A 16 13.95 -28.84 -18.66
N TYR A 17 13.72 -29.35 -17.47
CA TYR A 17 12.45 -29.21 -16.77
C TYR A 17 12.62 -28.30 -15.56
N LEU A 18 11.68 -27.37 -15.37
CA LEU A 18 11.63 -26.51 -14.20
C LEU A 18 10.63 -27.10 -13.19
N GLU A 19 11.11 -27.59 -12.07
CA GLU A 19 10.25 -27.97 -10.96
C GLU A 19 10.09 -26.80 -9.99
N PRO A 20 8.86 -26.53 -9.50
CA PRO A 20 8.67 -25.55 -8.44
C PRO A 20 9.38 -26.02 -7.17
N ILE A 21 10.26 -25.17 -6.61
CA ILE A 21 10.90 -25.43 -5.33
C ILE A 21 9.91 -25.05 -4.22
N SER A 22 9.73 -25.93 -3.23
CA SER A 22 8.98 -25.61 -2.01
C SER A 22 9.65 -24.46 -1.26
N GLU A 23 8.85 -23.60 -0.60
CA GLU A 23 9.41 -22.52 0.24
C GLU A 23 10.36 -23.04 1.33
N LYS A 24 10.17 -24.28 1.79
CA LYS A 24 11.04 -24.94 2.79
C LYS A 24 12.45 -25.22 2.28
N ASP A 25 12.59 -25.34 0.97
CA ASP A 25 13.87 -25.66 0.30
C ASP A 25 14.61 -24.39 -0.17
N LEU A 26 14.01 -23.22 0.01
CA LEU A 26 14.64 -21.96 -0.35
C LEU A 26 15.70 -21.54 0.69
N PRO A 27 16.82 -20.93 0.25
CA PRO A 27 17.80 -20.36 1.19
C PRO A 27 17.13 -19.35 2.14
N LYS A 28 17.42 -19.43 3.43
CA LYS A 28 16.83 -18.54 4.46
C LYS A 28 16.98 -17.05 4.13
N GLU A 29 18.09 -16.67 3.52
CA GLU A 29 18.33 -15.29 3.09
C GLU A 29 17.38 -14.86 1.98
N PHE A 30 17.05 -15.76 1.06
CA PHE A 30 16.07 -15.51 0.00
C PHE A 30 14.67 -15.31 0.57
N VAL A 31 14.25 -16.18 1.48
CA VAL A 31 12.95 -16.06 2.18
C VAL A 31 12.89 -14.74 2.93
N LYS A 32 13.93 -14.40 3.70
CA LYS A 32 14.02 -13.14 4.43
C LYS A 32 13.92 -11.92 3.52
N ARG A 33 14.65 -11.91 2.40
CA ARG A 33 14.59 -10.82 1.41
C ARG A 33 13.20 -10.72 0.80
N ASN A 34 12.55 -11.84 0.51
CA ASN A 34 11.20 -11.84 -0.04
C ASN A 34 10.16 -11.28 0.93
N GLN A 35 10.30 -11.59 2.22
CA GLN A 35 9.45 -11.06 3.29
C GLN A 35 9.64 -9.55 3.51
N GLN A 36 10.82 -9.00 3.22
CA GLN A 36 11.12 -7.58 3.33
C GLN A 36 10.71 -6.76 2.08
N LYS A 37 10.09 -7.38 1.09
CA LYS A 37 9.55 -6.67 -0.07
C LYS A 37 8.35 -5.81 0.31
N VAL A 38 8.18 -4.71 -0.41
CA VAL A 38 7.05 -3.81 -0.22
C VAL A 38 5.77 -4.48 -0.70
N GLU A 39 4.74 -4.45 0.13
CA GLU A 39 3.39 -4.89 -0.21
C GLU A 39 2.55 -3.71 -0.69
N ASP A 40 2.63 -2.57 0.02
CA ASP A 40 1.87 -1.36 -0.31
C ASP A 40 2.57 -0.11 0.19
N VAL A 41 2.23 1.05 -0.38
CA VAL A 41 2.71 2.36 0.01
C VAL A 41 1.60 3.40 0.00
N ILE A 42 1.48 4.15 1.09
CA ILE A 42 0.47 5.21 1.24
C ILE A 42 1.18 6.54 1.41
N PRO A 43 0.99 7.51 0.49
CA PRO A 43 1.49 8.86 0.66
C PRO A 43 0.65 9.60 1.72
N LEU A 44 1.32 10.08 2.76
CA LEU A 44 0.75 10.89 3.83
C LEU A 44 1.06 12.37 3.61
N PRO A 45 0.40 13.31 4.34
CA PRO A 45 0.78 14.72 4.34
C PRO A 45 2.25 14.94 4.72
N GLU A 46 2.79 16.12 4.39
CA GLU A 46 4.14 16.55 4.76
C GLU A 46 5.26 15.64 4.21
N ASN A 47 5.11 15.14 2.98
CA ASN A 47 6.07 14.25 2.32
C ASN A 47 6.39 12.96 3.11
N GLN A 48 5.45 12.49 3.89
CA GLN A 48 5.60 11.25 4.64
C GLN A 48 5.01 10.07 3.89
N LEU A 49 5.56 8.89 4.10
CA LEU A 49 5.12 7.64 3.48
C LEU A 49 4.84 6.62 4.58
N LEU A 50 3.76 5.88 4.43
CA LEU A 50 3.51 4.67 5.20
C LEU A 50 3.74 3.47 4.28
N VAL A 51 4.71 2.64 4.60
CA VAL A 51 5.13 1.50 3.79
C VAL A 51 4.80 0.22 4.52
N PHE A 52 4.05 -0.65 3.85
CA PHE A 52 3.70 -2.00 4.31
C PHE A 52 4.63 -3.01 3.66
N PHE A 53 5.13 -3.95 4.44
CA PHE A 53 6.03 -5.02 3.98
C PHE A 53 5.35 -6.37 4.10
N ARG A 54 5.76 -7.33 3.28
CA ARG A 54 5.17 -8.69 3.23
C ARG A 54 5.26 -9.47 4.53
N ASP A 55 6.20 -9.15 5.40
CA ASP A 55 6.30 -9.73 6.75
C ASP A 55 5.31 -9.13 7.76
N GLY A 56 4.43 -8.25 7.31
CA GLY A 56 3.48 -7.51 8.15
C GLY A 56 4.08 -6.31 8.88
N CYS A 57 5.36 -6.01 8.71
CA CYS A 57 5.97 -4.82 9.27
C CYS A 57 5.45 -3.57 8.55
N VAL A 58 5.11 -2.53 9.30
CA VAL A 58 4.72 -1.23 8.75
C VAL A 58 5.70 -0.18 9.24
N LYS A 59 6.20 0.65 8.32
CA LYS A 59 7.12 1.73 8.65
C LYS A 59 6.67 3.06 8.09
N LYS A 60 6.85 4.10 8.89
CA LYS A 60 6.64 5.49 8.51
C LYS A 60 7.98 6.10 8.12
N HIS A 61 8.02 6.75 6.98
CA HIS A 61 9.20 7.39 6.41
C HIS A 61 8.94 8.86 6.14
N ASP A 62 9.99 9.66 6.27
CA ASP A 62 10.06 11.02 5.75
C ASP A 62 10.85 10.98 4.44
N LEU A 63 10.21 11.38 3.33
CA LEU A 63 10.86 11.34 2.02
C LEU A 63 12.05 12.32 1.94
N VAL A 64 12.04 13.43 2.68
CA VAL A 64 13.17 14.35 2.73
C VAL A 64 14.41 13.64 3.28
N GLN A 65 14.24 12.87 4.35
CA GLN A 65 15.33 12.09 4.95
C GLN A 65 15.77 10.93 4.04
N LEU A 66 14.82 10.23 3.42
CA LEU A 66 15.12 9.12 2.51
C LEU A 66 15.86 9.57 1.25
N ALA A 67 15.45 10.69 0.68
CA ALA A 67 16.08 11.28 -0.49
C ALA A 67 17.50 11.78 -0.17
N GLY A 68 17.73 12.30 1.04
CA GLY A 68 19.02 12.84 1.46
C GLY A 68 19.50 13.93 0.51
N THR A 69 20.67 13.73 -0.11
CA THR A 69 21.28 14.68 -1.06
C THR A 69 20.91 14.43 -2.53
N ASP A 70 20.07 13.43 -2.80
CA ASP A 70 19.70 13.09 -4.18
C ASP A 70 18.73 14.12 -4.77
N LYS A 71 19.28 15.00 -5.60
CA LYS A 71 18.54 16.11 -6.25
C LYS A 71 17.41 15.64 -7.19
N ARG A 72 17.41 14.37 -7.61
CA ARG A 72 16.35 13.81 -8.47
C ARG A 72 14.98 13.79 -7.76
N PHE A 73 14.96 13.78 -6.43
CA PHE A 73 13.73 13.86 -5.64
C PHE A 73 13.15 15.26 -5.51
N ALA A 74 13.87 16.31 -5.91
CA ALA A 74 13.41 17.68 -5.76
C ALA A 74 12.05 17.98 -6.44
N PRO A 75 11.72 17.47 -7.64
CA PRO A 75 10.40 17.64 -8.24
C PRO A 75 9.29 16.95 -7.44
N VAL A 76 9.58 15.78 -6.88
CA VAL A 76 8.63 15.01 -6.06
C VAL A 76 8.33 15.75 -4.75
N LEU A 77 9.35 16.27 -4.08
CA LEU A 77 9.20 16.99 -2.82
C LEU A 77 8.47 18.33 -2.94
N ARG A 78 8.53 18.96 -4.13
CA ARG A 78 7.91 20.27 -4.38
C ARG A 78 6.48 20.22 -4.90
N ASN A 79 6.04 19.06 -5.38
CA ASN A 79 4.73 18.91 -6.02
C ASN A 79 3.96 17.75 -5.40
N GLU A 80 2.91 18.08 -4.65
CA GLU A 80 2.08 17.11 -3.97
C GLU A 80 1.46 16.06 -4.92
N LYS A 81 1.04 16.47 -6.11
CA LYS A 81 0.49 15.56 -7.12
C LYS A 81 1.54 14.53 -7.57
N THR A 82 2.78 14.99 -7.79
CA THR A 82 3.89 14.11 -8.12
C THR A 82 4.22 13.20 -6.94
N PHE A 83 4.27 13.72 -5.73
CA PHE A 83 4.51 12.92 -4.51
C PHE A 83 3.45 11.82 -4.35
N ARG A 84 2.18 12.15 -4.54
CA ARG A 84 1.07 11.19 -4.43
C ARG A 84 1.04 10.13 -5.53
N ALA A 85 1.79 10.31 -6.60
CA ALA A 85 1.92 9.33 -7.69
C ALA A 85 2.92 8.19 -7.38
N VAL A 86 3.33 8.05 -6.12
CA VAL A 86 4.16 6.92 -5.68
C VAL A 86 3.43 5.60 -5.91
N ASN A 87 4.17 4.60 -6.41
CA ASN A 87 3.67 3.25 -6.64
C ASN A 87 4.69 2.23 -6.12
N VAL A 88 4.20 1.03 -5.81
CA VAL A 88 5.05 -0.11 -5.52
C VAL A 88 5.68 -0.59 -6.83
N GLU A 89 6.99 -0.80 -6.81
CA GLU A 89 7.73 -1.38 -7.94
C GLU A 89 7.32 -2.84 -8.16
N THR A 90 7.50 -3.33 -9.39
CA THR A 90 7.22 -4.72 -9.75
C THR A 90 7.77 -5.68 -8.70
N ASP A 91 6.93 -6.62 -8.28
CA ASP A 91 7.22 -7.64 -7.25
C ASP A 91 7.68 -7.05 -5.88
N GLY A 92 7.43 -5.77 -5.61
CA GLY A 92 7.73 -5.16 -4.31
C GLY A 92 9.21 -4.87 -4.05
N TYR A 93 10.04 -4.80 -5.08
CA TYR A 93 11.47 -4.49 -4.92
C TYR A 93 11.75 -3.08 -4.39
N GLY A 94 10.76 -2.21 -4.45
CA GLY A 94 10.86 -0.85 -3.93
C GLY A 94 9.58 -0.05 -4.12
N ILE A 95 9.72 1.27 -4.02
CA ILE A 95 8.69 2.24 -4.39
C ILE A 95 9.25 3.19 -5.43
N CYS A 96 8.43 3.62 -6.37
CA CYS A 96 8.87 4.44 -7.51
C CYS A 96 7.94 5.61 -7.79
N TRP A 97 8.52 6.69 -8.32
CA TRP A 97 7.86 7.79 -8.99
C TRP A 97 8.24 7.77 -10.47
N GLY A 98 7.36 7.19 -11.30
CA GLY A 98 7.68 6.89 -12.69
C GLY A 98 8.70 5.75 -12.83
N GLU A 99 9.36 5.69 -13.99
CA GLU A 99 10.22 4.54 -14.35
C GLU A 99 11.62 4.57 -13.75
N ASN A 100 12.14 5.77 -13.41
CA ASN A 100 13.57 5.95 -13.12
C ASN A 100 13.87 6.49 -11.73
N LEU A 101 12.88 6.81 -10.92
CA LEU A 101 13.07 7.36 -9.58
C LEU A 101 12.51 6.42 -8.53
N CYS A 102 13.34 5.47 -8.08
CA CYS A 102 12.95 4.42 -7.16
C CYS A 102 13.79 4.42 -5.89
N ILE A 103 13.21 3.89 -4.82
CA ILE A 103 13.87 3.59 -3.55
C ILE A 103 13.70 2.10 -3.27
N GLU A 104 14.80 1.39 -3.15
CA GLU A 104 14.82 -0.06 -2.93
C GLU A 104 14.21 -0.48 -1.58
N CYS A 105 13.54 -1.64 -1.56
CA CYS A 105 12.90 -2.20 -0.37
C CYS A 105 13.89 -2.38 0.79
N GLY A 106 15.13 -2.77 0.53
CA GLY A 106 16.15 -2.93 1.57
C GLY A 106 16.47 -1.62 2.30
N LYS A 107 16.57 -0.49 1.57
CA LYS A 107 16.75 0.85 2.15
C LYS A 107 15.52 1.25 2.97
N LEU A 108 14.33 1.02 2.45
CA LEU A 108 13.06 1.28 3.15
C LEU A 108 12.94 0.41 4.40
N TYR A 109 13.28 -0.88 4.30
CA TYR A 109 13.17 -1.78 5.44
C TYR A 109 14.16 -1.45 6.55
N ALA A 110 15.38 -1.01 6.22
CA ALA A 110 16.39 -0.61 7.19
C ALA A 110 16.07 0.73 7.88
N ALA A 111 15.48 1.67 7.14
CA ALA A 111 15.15 3.01 7.61
C ALA A 111 13.72 3.11 8.17
N GLY A 112 13.36 4.30 8.65
CA GLY A 112 12.00 4.62 9.10
C GLY A 112 11.64 4.14 10.49
N LYS A 113 10.55 4.70 11.00
CA LYS A 113 10.02 4.37 12.32
C LYS A 113 8.99 3.24 12.19
N LYS A 114 9.16 2.16 12.93
CA LYS A 114 8.18 1.09 13.00
C LYS A 114 6.86 1.61 13.57
N VAL A 115 5.77 1.29 12.89
CA VAL A 115 4.42 1.63 13.33
C VAL A 115 3.76 0.35 13.84
N PRO A 116 3.14 0.34 15.03
CA PRO A 116 2.44 -0.82 15.56
C PRO A 116 1.07 -0.96 14.87
N LEU A 117 1.08 -1.27 13.59
CA LEU A 117 -0.08 -1.48 12.73
C LEU A 117 0.28 -2.56 11.71
N SER A 118 -0.57 -3.56 11.57
CA SER A 118 -0.47 -4.55 10.51
C SER A 118 -1.45 -4.23 9.37
N MET A 119 -1.23 -4.83 8.22
CA MET A 119 -2.18 -4.72 7.09
C MET A 119 -3.56 -5.28 7.47
N GLU A 120 -3.61 -6.36 8.26
CA GLU A 120 -4.88 -6.94 8.70
C GLU A 120 -5.64 -6.02 9.65
N GLU A 121 -4.96 -5.36 10.58
CA GLU A 121 -5.57 -4.35 11.46
C GLU A 121 -6.06 -3.14 10.65
N PHE A 122 -5.30 -2.71 9.64
CA PHE A 122 -5.73 -1.65 8.73
C PHE A 122 -6.99 -2.05 7.94
N LYS A 123 -7.03 -3.26 7.37
CA LYS A 123 -8.21 -3.79 6.68
C LYS A 123 -9.41 -3.90 7.63
N CYS A 124 -9.17 -4.35 8.86
CA CYS A 124 -10.19 -4.42 9.89
C CYS A 124 -10.74 -3.02 10.21
N PHE A 125 -9.87 -2.03 10.42
CA PHE A 125 -10.28 -0.64 10.62
C PHE A 125 -11.14 -0.12 9.47
N VAL A 126 -10.72 -0.32 8.22
CA VAL A 126 -11.49 0.11 7.03
C VAL A 126 -12.87 -0.54 7.01
N ARG A 127 -12.95 -1.85 7.23
CA ARG A 127 -14.23 -2.59 7.24
C ARG A 127 -15.19 -2.11 8.31
N GLU A 128 -14.69 -1.81 9.50
CA GLU A 128 -15.52 -1.47 10.65
C GLU A 128 -15.84 0.03 10.78
N ARG A 129 -14.99 0.88 10.20
CA ARG A 129 -15.02 2.33 10.46
C ARG A 129 -15.19 3.21 9.22
N VAL A 130 -15.12 2.63 8.03
CA VAL A 130 -15.40 3.34 6.79
C VAL A 130 -16.73 2.87 6.24
N VAL A 131 -17.65 3.80 6.05
CA VAL A 131 -19.02 3.53 5.57
C VAL A 131 -19.28 4.29 4.28
N ASP A 132 -20.09 3.71 3.41
CA ASP A 132 -20.57 4.39 2.21
C ASP A 132 -21.82 5.26 2.48
N SER A 133 -22.33 5.94 1.44
CA SER A 133 -23.52 6.78 1.58
C SER A 133 -24.79 5.99 1.92
N ALA A 134 -24.85 4.68 1.62
CA ALA A 134 -25.98 3.84 1.98
C ALA A 134 -25.96 3.49 3.46
N GLU A 135 -24.81 2.98 3.91
CA GLU A 135 -24.58 2.64 5.31
C GLU A 135 -24.70 3.89 6.20
N ALA A 136 -24.18 5.04 5.75
CA ALA A 136 -24.36 6.31 6.45
C ALA A 136 -25.82 6.74 6.55
N ALA A 137 -26.63 6.51 5.51
CA ALA A 137 -28.07 6.80 5.51
C ALA A 137 -28.82 5.91 6.50
N GLU A 138 -28.48 4.63 6.59
CA GLU A 138 -29.04 3.69 7.57
C GLU A 138 -28.71 4.15 9.00
N GLU A 139 -27.45 4.47 9.28
CA GLU A 139 -27.02 4.95 10.61
C GLU A 139 -27.74 6.26 11.02
N LEU A 140 -27.93 7.19 10.08
CA LEU A 140 -28.62 8.46 10.32
C LEU A 140 -30.15 8.34 10.24
N THR A 141 -30.69 7.18 9.87
CA THR A 141 -32.12 6.97 9.66
C THR A 141 -32.70 7.97 8.65
N CYS A 142 -32.01 8.17 7.53
CA CYS A 142 -32.40 9.12 6.49
C CYS A 142 -32.17 8.55 5.08
N SER A 143 -32.49 9.33 4.04
CA SER A 143 -32.23 8.92 2.66
C SER A 143 -30.76 9.17 2.25
N LYS A 144 -30.24 8.40 1.27
CA LYS A 144 -28.94 8.68 0.64
C LYS A 144 -28.81 10.11 0.12
N GLN A 145 -29.92 10.64 -0.44
CA GLN A 145 -29.97 12.02 -0.94
C GLN A 145 -29.70 13.02 0.20
N ASN A 146 -30.24 12.77 1.39
CA ASN A 146 -29.96 13.61 2.55
C ASN A 146 -28.48 13.54 2.98
N VAL A 147 -27.85 12.35 2.96
CA VAL A 147 -26.41 12.20 3.20
C VAL A 147 -25.58 13.02 2.19
N ASP A 148 -25.94 12.94 0.91
CA ASP A 148 -25.31 13.74 -0.15
C ASP A 148 -25.47 15.24 0.06
N ASP A 149 -26.64 15.69 0.48
CA ASP A 149 -26.89 17.09 0.81
C ASP A 149 -26.13 17.55 2.06
N LEU A 150 -26.00 16.68 3.06
CA LEU A 150 -25.17 16.97 4.24
C LEU A 150 -23.70 17.12 3.83
N ALA A 151 -23.19 16.28 2.93
CA ALA A 151 -21.83 16.39 2.42
C ALA A 151 -21.65 17.69 1.61
N LYS A 152 -22.56 18.02 0.69
CA LYS A 152 -22.52 19.26 -0.09
C LYS A 152 -22.55 20.53 0.78
N ARG A 153 -23.26 20.48 1.90
CA ARG A 153 -23.34 21.60 2.88
C ARG A 153 -22.17 21.61 3.89
N GLY A 154 -21.16 20.76 3.72
CA GLY A 154 -20.04 20.65 4.66
C GLY A 154 -20.44 20.22 6.08
N LYS A 155 -21.51 19.46 6.20
CA LYS A 155 -22.01 18.91 7.46
C LYS A 155 -21.54 17.48 7.72
N LEU A 156 -21.11 16.78 6.68
CA LEU A 156 -20.38 15.52 6.68
C LEU A 156 -19.21 15.65 5.71
N HIS A 157 -18.03 15.16 6.11
CA HIS A 157 -16.80 15.29 5.31
C HIS A 157 -16.42 13.92 4.77
N PRO A 158 -16.59 13.67 3.47
CA PRO A 158 -16.18 12.40 2.89
C PRO A 158 -14.64 12.28 2.96
N ILE A 159 -14.15 11.13 3.44
CA ILE A 159 -12.71 10.81 3.41
C ILE A 159 -12.23 10.43 2.01
N LYS A 160 -13.17 9.98 1.17
CA LYS A 160 -12.94 9.72 -0.25
C LYS A 160 -14.23 9.93 -1.01
N GLU A 161 -14.14 10.59 -2.17
CA GLU A 161 -15.29 10.71 -3.07
C GLU A 161 -14.89 10.48 -4.52
N GLY A 162 -15.84 9.95 -5.28
CA GLY A 162 -15.77 9.76 -6.71
C GLY A 162 -17.07 10.15 -7.37
N ALA A 163 -17.20 9.98 -8.68
CA ALA A 163 -18.37 10.40 -9.45
C ALA A 163 -19.69 9.76 -8.94
N LYS A 164 -19.63 8.57 -8.37
CA LYS A 164 -20.83 7.80 -7.97
C LYS A 164 -20.82 7.32 -6.52
N TYR A 165 -19.79 7.67 -5.74
CA TYR A 165 -19.67 7.18 -4.35
C TYR A 165 -19.02 8.22 -3.45
N ARG A 166 -19.35 8.16 -2.18
CA ARG A 166 -18.66 8.84 -1.07
C ARG A 166 -18.45 7.85 0.05
N LEU A 167 -17.30 7.96 0.69
CA LEU A 167 -16.93 7.19 1.88
C LEU A 167 -16.73 8.13 3.04
N PHE A 168 -17.23 7.76 4.20
CA PHE A 168 -17.19 8.56 5.42
C PHE A 168 -16.59 7.77 6.56
N LEU A 169 -16.07 8.44 7.58
CA LEU A 169 -15.78 7.80 8.85
C LEU A 169 -17.09 7.59 9.63
N LYS A 170 -17.35 6.36 10.04
CA LYS A 170 -18.53 6.00 10.83
C LYS A 170 -18.64 6.85 12.11
N SER A 171 -17.50 7.18 12.73
CA SER A 171 -17.47 8.04 13.92
C SER A 171 -18.05 9.44 13.67
N GLU A 172 -17.77 10.06 12.52
CA GLU A 172 -18.34 11.37 12.15
C GLU A 172 -19.84 11.26 11.88
N VAL A 173 -20.25 10.20 11.17
CA VAL A 173 -21.69 9.93 10.93
C VAL A 173 -22.44 9.77 12.25
N MET A 174 -21.88 9.00 13.20
CA MET A 174 -22.49 8.80 14.52
C MET A 174 -22.56 10.09 15.34
N GLN A 175 -21.50 10.92 15.34
CA GLN A 175 -21.52 12.23 15.99
C GLN A 175 -22.63 13.14 15.46
N ARG A 176 -22.98 12.99 14.18
CA ARG A 176 -24.07 13.74 13.57
C ARG A 176 -25.44 13.28 14.04
N LYS A 177 -25.60 12.00 14.33
CA LYS A 177 -26.85 11.41 14.84
C LYS A 177 -27.28 12.01 16.19
N TRP A 178 -26.29 12.44 16.99
CA TRP A 178 -26.51 12.95 18.36
C TRP A 178 -26.63 14.48 18.42
N LYS A 179 -26.54 15.18 17.29
CA LYS A 179 -26.75 16.63 17.16
C LYS A 179 -28.08 16.95 16.53
#